data_bd180fba591f455ef95b927aa575e5db
#
_entry.id   bd180fba591f455ef95b927aa575e5db
#
_cell.length_a   1.000
_cell.length_b   1.000
_cell.length_c   1.000
_cell.angle_alpha   90.00
_cell.angle_beta   90.00
_cell.angle_gamma   90.00
#
_symmetry.space_group_name_H-M   'P 1'
#
loop_
_entity.id
_entity.type
_entity.pdbx_description
1 polymer ?
#
loop_
_entity_poly.entity_id
_entity_poly.type
_entity_poly.pdbx_seq_one_letter_code
_entity_poly.pdbx_strand_id
1 'polypeptide(L)'
;MEIIKKAFVGEGGTHCVYQCETIGKNYPAPLVIKIFKNPLTNKVNEEIQSYQAMKSLNIPTLMLLEKVEFEERPALIGQYLNVDDWLFVSANHVITERDRQLDKFQPGYLHKLFKVVAEQELYDNKLEDIQNLKEVITAALGDLKIASQANYQINFDSYFFGVIKSQKKSPLQYLVGDFGDINYCPEWTIAKLYENNVSQIKEALMGFVTHFVVAENQQFYKDQIKTLCI
;
A
#
# COMPACT_ATOMS: atom_id res chain seq x y z
N MET A 1 -23.98 6.17 14.84
CA MET A 1 -22.68 5.48 15.01
C MET A 1 -21.70 6.48 15.60
N GLU A 2 -21.05 6.12 16.69
CA GLU A 2 -19.96 6.90 17.27
C GLU A 2 -18.62 6.26 16.85
N ILE A 3 -17.61 7.10 16.57
CA ILE A 3 -16.26 6.66 16.19
C ILE A 3 -15.28 7.13 17.25
N ILE A 4 -14.53 6.21 17.82
CA ILE A 4 -13.50 6.48 18.82
C ILE A 4 -12.14 6.32 18.16
N LYS A 5 -11.45 7.43 17.97
CA LYS A 5 -10.07 7.47 17.46
C LYS A 5 -9.10 6.93 18.52
N LYS A 6 -8.23 6.03 18.14
CA LYS A 6 -7.22 5.38 18.98
C LYS A 6 -5.79 5.79 18.57
N ALA A 7 -4.93 4.83 18.29
CA ALA A 7 -3.53 5.06 17.96
C ALA A 7 -3.36 5.69 16.57
N PHE A 8 -2.39 6.58 16.44
CA PHE A 8 -1.96 7.12 15.14
C PHE A 8 -1.25 6.01 14.34
N VAL A 9 -1.62 5.86 13.07
CA VAL A 9 -1.05 4.87 12.14
C VAL A 9 -0.10 5.53 11.15
N GLY A 10 -0.51 6.65 10.56
CA GLY A 10 0.31 7.32 9.56
C GLY A 10 -0.31 8.61 9.05
N GLU A 11 0.46 9.37 8.28
CA GLU A 11 0.04 10.63 7.68
C GLU A 11 0.57 10.76 6.26
N GLY A 12 -0.32 11.05 5.33
CA GLY A 12 0.01 11.45 3.96
C GLY A 12 -0.15 12.95 3.73
N GLY A 13 0.15 13.43 2.53
CA GLY A 13 -0.05 14.84 2.15
C GLY A 13 -1.49 15.32 2.34
N THR A 14 -2.47 14.46 2.10
CA THR A 14 -3.90 14.81 2.05
C THR A 14 -4.73 14.28 3.22
N HIS A 15 -4.21 13.35 4.03
CA HIS A 15 -4.97 12.68 5.08
C HIS A 15 -4.08 12.25 6.26
N CYS A 16 -4.75 11.91 7.38
CA CYS A 16 -4.16 11.21 8.52
C CYS A 16 -4.93 9.91 8.78
N VAL A 17 -4.23 8.87 9.20
CA VAL A 17 -4.82 7.55 9.48
C VAL A 17 -4.65 7.21 10.96
N TYR A 18 -5.71 6.75 11.59
CA TYR A 18 -5.72 6.30 12.99
C TYR A 18 -6.40 4.95 13.10
N GLN A 19 -5.97 4.11 14.02
CA GLN A 19 -6.79 3.01 14.49
C GLN A 19 -8.06 3.57 15.13
N CYS A 20 -9.19 2.88 14.97
CA CYS A 20 -10.46 3.32 15.54
C CYS A 20 -11.32 2.14 16.01
N GLU A 21 -12.29 2.46 16.83
CA GLU A 21 -13.41 1.61 17.23
C GLU A 21 -14.72 2.29 16.87
N THR A 22 -15.78 1.51 16.68
CA THR A 22 -17.13 2.02 16.41
C THR A 22 -18.12 1.52 17.46
N ILE A 23 -18.99 2.41 17.93
CA ILE A 23 -20.10 2.08 18.81
C ILE A 23 -21.41 2.20 18.02
N GLY A 24 -22.27 1.19 18.16
CA GLY A 24 -23.57 1.16 17.47
C GLY A 24 -23.54 0.59 16.06
N LYS A 25 -22.37 0.20 15.54
CA LYS A 25 -22.23 -0.57 14.29
C LYS A 25 -21.04 -1.52 14.40
N ASN A 26 -21.27 -2.80 14.14
CA ASN A 26 -20.22 -3.81 14.18
C ASN A 26 -19.63 -3.99 12.76
N TYR A 27 -18.32 -3.87 12.69
CA TYR A 27 -17.54 -4.23 11.50
C TYR A 27 -16.62 -5.41 11.82
N PRO A 28 -16.20 -6.18 10.81
CA PRO A 28 -15.08 -7.10 10.97
C PRO A 28 -13.84 -6.27 11.31
N ALA A 29 -13.47 -6.29 12.57
CA ALA A 29 -12.36 -5.49 13.12
C ALA A 29 -11.02 -6.23 12.95
N PRO A 30 -9.90 -5.56 13.17
CA PRO A 30 -9.68 -4.17 13.59
C PRO A 30 -9.81 -3.13 12.47
N LEU A 31 -10.04 -1.89 12.86
CA LEU A 31 -10.41 -0.80 11.96
C LEU A 31 -9.38 0.33 11.95
N VAL A 32 -9.34 1.04 10.83
CA VAL A 32 -8.73 2.36 10.70
C VAL A 32 -9.74 3.38 10.22
N ILE A 33 -9.50 4.65 10.59
CA ILE A 33 -10.15 5.80 10.00
C ILE A 33 -9.11 6.66 9.28
N LYS A 34 -9.33 6.91 7.98
CA LYS A 34 -8.57 7.82 7.13
C LYS A 34 -9.31 9.15 7.07
N ILE A 35 -8.79 10.18 7.73
CA ILE A 35 -9.42 11.50 7.86
C ILE A 35 -8.74 12.45 6.87
N PHE A 36 -9.52 13.06 5.98
CA PHE A 36 -9.00 13.99 4.98
C PHE A 36 -8.78 15.38 5.58
N LYS A 37 -7.64 15.99 5.29
CA LYS A 37 -7.24 17.30 5.85
C LYS A 37 -8.09 18.45 5.31
N ASN A 38 -8.49 18.38 4.02
CA ASN A 38 -9.35 19.37 3.40
C ASN A 38 -10.83 18.95 3.50
N PRO A 39 -11.69 19.69 4.22
CA PRO A 39 -13.11 19.36 4.37
C PRO A 39 -13.91 19.42 3.06
N LEU A 40 -13.43 20.18 2.06
CA LEU A 40 -14.11 20.35 0.77
C LEU A 40 -13.59 19.42 -0.32
N THR A 41 -12.76 18.41 0.04
CA THR A 41 -12.17 17.53 -0.95
C THR A 41 -13.19 16.54 -1.55
N ASN A 42 -13.12 16.32 -2.86
CA ASN A 42 -13.84 15.23 -3.53
C ASN A 42 -13.06 13.90 -3.50
N LYS A 43 -11.83 13.89 -3.01
CA LYS A 43 -10.93 12.72 -3.00
C LYS A 43 -11.54 11.49 -2.33
N VAL A 44 -12.37 11.67 -1.32
CA VAL A 44 -13.10 10.56 -0.69
C VAL A 44 -13.96 9.79 -1.69
N ASN A 45 -14.68 10.50 -2.56
CA ASN A 45 -15.53 9.85 -3.56
C ASN A 45 -14.68 9.19 -4.66
N GLU A 46 -13.58 9.81 -5.06
CA GLU A 46 -12.62 9.27 -6.02
C GLU A 46 -12.00 7.97 -5.50
N GLU A 47 -11.56 7.93 -4.24
CA GLU A 47 -11.03 6.71 -3.62
C GLU A 47 -12.09 5.60 -3.53
N ILE A 48 -13.33 5.92 -3.21
CA ILE A 48 -14.42 4.93 -3.20
C ILE A 48 -14.66 4.36 -4.59
N GLN A 49 -14.68 5.21 -5.64
CA GLN A 49 -14.86 4.76 -7.02
C GLN A 49 -13.71 3.85 -7.45
N SER A 50 -12.46 4.21 -7.16
CA SER A 50 -11.28 3.39 -7.45
C SER A 50 -11.34 2.04 -6.71
N TYR A 51 -11.71 2.05 -5.42
CA TYR A 51 -11.92 0.82 -4.65
C TYR A 51 -12.98 -0.10 -5.27
N GLN A 52 -14.15 0.47 -5.62
CA GLN A 52 -15.23 -0.30 -6.22
C GLN A 52 -14.82 -0.88 -7.58
N ALA A 53 -14.07 -0.12 -8.37
CA ALA A 53 -13.53 -0.58 -9.64
C ALA A 53 -12.56 -1.77 -9.43
N MET A 54 -11.56 -1.63 -8.57
CA MET A 54 -10.59 -2.71 -8.30
C MET A 54 -11.30 -3.96 -7.75
N LYS A 55 -12.25 -3.79 -6.83
CA LYS A 55 -13.05 -4.89 -6.29
C LYS A 55 -13.88 -5.59 -7.37
N SER A 56 -14.50 -4.84 -8.29
CA SER A 56 -15.29 -5.41 -9.40
C SER A 56 -14.42 -6.22 -10.38
N LEU A 57 -13.15 -5.89 -10.48
CA LEU A 57 -12.15 -6.60 -11.27
C LEU A 57 -11.52 -7.79 -10.54
N ASN A 58 -11.95 -8.08 -9.29
CA ASN A 58 -11.41 -9.09 -8.39
C ASN A 58 -9.91 -8.92 -8.08
N ILE A 59 -9.40 -7.70 -8.13
CA ILE A 59 -8.03 -7.38 -7.72
C ILE A 59 -7.96 -7.40 -6.18
N PRO A 60 -6.94 -8.02 -5.56
CA PRO A 60 -6.79 -8.01 -4.11
C PRO A 60 -6.71 -6.59 -3.56
N THR A 61 -7.62 -6.21 -2.67
CA THR A 61 -7.70 -4.85 -2.15
C THR A 61 -7.79 -4.79 -0.64
N LEU A 62 -7.24 -3.72 -0.08
CA LEU A 62 -7.61 -3.26 1.26
C LEU A 62 -9.13 -3.03 1.30
N MET A 63 -9.81 -3.52 2.32
CA MET A 63 -11.25 -3.35 2.43
C MET A 63 -11.59 -1.94 2.93
N LEU A 64 -12.26 -1.14 2.09
CA LEU A 64 -12.99 0.06 2.51
C LEU A 64 -14.40 -0.34 2.92
N LEU A 65 -14.84 0.15 4.08
CA LEU A 65 -16.12 -0.24 4.67
C LEU A 65 -17.18 0.85 4.53
N GLU A 66 -16.83 2.10 4.86
CA GLU A 66 -17.81 3.18 4.88
C GLU A 66 -17.16 4.57 4.74
N LYS A 67 -17.89 5.46 4.05
CA LYS A 67 -17.66 6.90 4.08
C LYS A 67 -18.41 7.50 5.27
N VAL A 68 -17.73 8.31 6.05
CA VAL A 68 -18.28 8.98 7.22
C VAL A 68 -17.85 10.44 7.27
N GLU A 69 -18.47 11.21 8.13
CA GLU A 69 -17.98 12.50 8.58
C GLU A 69 -17.40 12.35 10.01
N PHE A 70 -16.20 12.85 10.23
CA PHE A 70 -15.52 12.81 11.51
C PHE A 70 -14.83 14.14 11.80
N GLU A 71 -15.16 14.77 12.92
CA GLU A 71 -14.63 16.11 13.28
C GLU A 71 -14.85 17.13 12.14
N GLU A 72 -16.05 17.17 11.55
CA GLU A 72 -16.42 18.05 10.42
C GLU A 72 -15.57 17.83 9.15
N ARG A 73 -14.97 16.67 9.00
CA ARG A 73 -14.15 16.31 7.85
C ARG A 73 -14.62 15.02 7.21
N PRO A 74 -14.51 14.90 5.89
CA PRO A 74 -14.76 13.64 5.22
C PRO A 74 -13.71 12.60 5.64
N ALA A 75 -14.17 11.38 5.89
CA ALA A 75 -13.32 10.28 6.31
C ALA A 75 -13.79 8.95 5.72
N LEU A 76 -12.88 7.97 5.69
CA LEU A 76 -13.13 6.59 5.28
C LEU A 76 -12.81 5.65 6.43
N ILE A 77 -13.73 4.75 6.75
CA ILE A 77 -13.45 3.60 7.62
C ILE A 77 -12.98 2.45 6.74
N GLY A 78 -11.88 1.84 7.09
CA GLY A 78 -11.31 0.68 6.43
C GLY A 78 -10.80 -0.36 7.41
N GLN A 79 -10.42 -1.52 6.88
CA GLN A 79 -9.80 -2.57 7.66
C GLN A 79 -8.36 -2.18 8.02
N TYR A 80 -7.96 -2.44 9.26
CA TYR A 80 -6.56 -2.37 9.66
C TYR A 80 -5.84 -3.67 9.28
N LEU A 81 -4.72 -3.56 8.58
CA LEU A 81 -4.04 -4.71 7.97
C LEU A 81 -3.03 -5.38 8.89
N ASN A 82 -2.41 -4.62 9.82
CA ASN A 82 -1.35 -5.13 10.66
C ASN A 82 -1.92 -5.83 11.90
N VAL A 83 -2.44 -7.03 11.70
CA VAL A 83 -3.12 -7.83 12.71
C VAL A 83 -2.46 -9.20 12.85
N ASP A 84 -2.64 -9.81 14.01
CA ASP A 84 -2.17 -11.16 14.31
C ASP A 84 -0.69 -11.32 13.93
N ASP A 85 -0.40 -12.31 13.08
CA ASP A 85 0.97 -12.61 12.64
C ASP A 85 1.41 -11.83 11.40
N TRP A 86 0.52 -11.04 10.76
CA TRP A 86 0.81 -10.33 9.52
C TRP A 86 1.21 -8.88 9.73
N LEU A 87 2.23 -8.46 8.99
CA LEU A 87 2.68 -7.09 8.87
C LEU A 87 2.59 -6.67 7.40
N PHE A 88 1.81 -5.62 7.12
CA PHE A 88 1.73 -5.00 5.80
C PHE A 88 2.45 -3.66 5.78
N VAL A 89 3.26 -3.47 4.77
CA VAL A 89 3.98 -2.23 4.51
C VAL A 89 3.55 -1.66 3.16
N SER A 90 3.34 -0.36 3.11
CA SER A 90 3.08 0.35 1.86
C SER A 90 4.36 0.52 1.06
N ALA A 91 4.26 0.47 -0.26
CA ALA A 91 5.37 0.79 -1.16
C ALA A 91 5.89 2.23 -0.96
N ASN A 92 5.04 3.17 -0.52
CA ASN A 92 5.42 4.54 -0.14
C ASN A 92 6.47 4.63 0.95
N HIS A 93 6.54 3.62 1.77
CA HIS A 93 7.49 3.58 2.88
C HIS A 93 8.84 2.96 2.49
N VAL A 94 9.06 2.82 1.21
CA VAL A 94 10.35 2.43 0.67
C VAL A 94 11.21 3.68 0.51
N ILE A 95 12.27 3.82 1.32
CA ILE A 95 13.23 4.91 1.19
C ILE A 95 13.88 4.86 -0.19
N THR A 96 13.56 5.83 -1.04
CA THR A 96 14.21 5.99 -2.34
C THR A 96 15.58 6.67 -2.19
N GLU A 97 16.43 6.60 -3.21
CA GLU A 97 17.68 7.37 -3.22
C GLU A 97 17.41 8.87 -3.16
N ARG A 98 16.30 9.34 -3.75
CA ARG A 98 15.84 10.73 -3.65
C ARG A 98 15.55 11.13 -2.19
N ASP A 99 14.89 10.25 -1.43
CA ASP A 99 14.58 10.50 -0.02
C ASP A 99 15.85 10.59 0.82
N ARG A 100 16.84 9.74 0.54
CA ARG A 100 18.15 9.77 1.20
C ARG A 100 18.90 11.07 0.88
N GLN A 101 18.80 11.57 -0.36
CA GLN A 101 19.39 12.85 -0.71
C GLN A 101 18.67 14.00 0.00
N LEU A 102 17.33 13.97 0.06
CA LEU A 102 16.55 14.97 0.78
C LEU A 102 16.88 14.99 2.27
N ASP A 103 17.09 13.84 2.91
CA ASP A 103 17.48 13.79 4.32
C ASP A 103 18.86 14.42 4.58
N LYS A 104 19.78 14.34 3.62
CA LYS A 104 21.08 15.06 3.71
C LYS A 104 20.93 16.59 3.71
N PHE A 105 19.95 17.10 2.94
CA PHE A 105 19.67 18.54 2.89
C PHE A 105 18.70 19.02 3.97
N GLN A 106 17.86 18.11 4.48
CA GLN A 106 16.85 18.37 5.50
C GLN A 106 16.96 17.27 6.58
N PRO A 107 17.91 17.37 7.52
CA PRO A 107 18.10 16.36 8.54
C PRO A 107 16.80 16.05 9.31
N GLY A 108 16.47 14.76 9.42
CA GLY A 108 15.23 14.29 10.04
C GLY A 108 14.04 14.17 9.06
N TYR A 109 14.26 14.38 7.76
CA TYR A 109 13.23 14.12 6.74
C TYR A 109 12.79 12.67 6.74
N LEU A 110 13.73 11.72 6.72
CA LEU A 110 13.45 10.28 6.83
C LEU A 110 12.72 9.94 8.13
N HIS A 111 13.11 10.52 9.25
CA HIS A 111 12.45 10.27 10.52
C HIS A 111 10.96 10.71 10.54
N LYS A 112 10.61 11.72 9.75
CA LYS A 112 9.22 12.15 9.60
C LYS A 112 8.41 11.21 8.69
N LEU A 113 9.03 10.64 7.66
CA LEU A 113 8.41 9.66 6.76
C LEU A 113 8.15 8.32 7.45
N PHE A 114 9.04 7.90 8.35
CA PHE A 114 9.03 6.56 8.98
C PHE A 114 8.39 6.53 10.38
N LYS A 115 7.39 7.31 10.64
CA LYS A 115 6.65 7.27 11.92
C LYS A 115 5.74 6.05 12.10
N VAL A 116 5.88 5.01 11.30
CA VAL A 116 5.04 3.82 11.40
C VAL A 116 5.79 2.70 12.10
N VAL A 117 5.34 2.39 13.31
CA VAL A 117 5.94 1.36 14.20
C VAL A 117 6.11 0.00 13.50
N ALA A 118 5.18 -0.38 12.65
CA ALA A 118 5.19 -1.65 11.93
C ALA A 118 6.36 -1.80 10.94
N GLU A 119 6.81 -0.72 10.34
CA GLU A 119 7.93 -0.71 9.40
C GLU A 119 9.26 -0.88 10.12
N GLN A 120 9.38 -0.30 11.30
CA GLN A 120 10.57 -0.39 12.12
C GLN A 120 10.83 -1.84 12.55
N GLU A 121 9.79 -2.61 12.91
CA GLU A 121 9.92 -4.03 13.26
C GLU A 121 10.47 -4.86 12.10
N LEU A 122 10.03 -4.59 10.87
CA LEU A 122 10.54 -5.32 9.70
C LEU A 122 11.96 -4.88 9.30
N TYR A 123 12.34 -3.62 9.55
CA TYR A 123 13.70 -3.14 9.36
C TYR A 123 14.70 -3.86 10.25
N ASP A 124 14.33 -4.12 11.49
CA ASP A 124 15.18 -4.78 12.47
C ASP A 124 15.26 -6.29 12.22
N ASN A 125 14.20 -6.90 11.69
CA ASN A 125 14.09 -8.34 11.42
C ASN A 125 14.03 -8.64 9.91
N LYS A 126 15.08 -8.30 9.16
CA LYS A 126 15.11 -8.52 7.71
C LYS A 126 14.87 -9.97 7.33
N LEU A 127 14.13 -10.15 6.23
CA LEU A 127 13.83 -11.44 5.64
C LEU A 127 15.09 -12.08 5.05
N GLU A 128 15.31 -13.34 5.37
CA GLU A 128 16.31 -14.19 4.72
C GLU A 128 15.75 -14.81 3.44
N ASP A 129 14.42 -15.06 3.39
CA ASP A 129 13.78 -15.72 2.25
C ASP A 129 12.35 -15.26 2.02
N ILE A 130 11.99 -15.09 0.74
CA ILE A 130 10.62 -14.87 0.26
C ILE A 130 10.17 -16.15 -0.46
N GLN A 131 9.30 -16.92 0.19
CA GLN A 131 8.98 -18.29 -0.22
C GLN A 131 8.20 -18.42 -1.53
N ASN A 132 7.46 -17.38 -1.94
CA ASN A 132 6.52 -17.43 -3.06
C ASN A 132 6.57 -16.19 -3.96
N LEU A 133 7.73 -15.54 -4.11
CA LEU A 133 7.85 -14.30 -4.88
C LEU A 133 7.37 -14.47 -6.33
N LYS A 134 7.71 -15.58 -6.98
CA LYS A 134 7.32 -15.86 -8.37
C LYS A 134 5.81 -15.95 -8.53
N GLU A 135 5.13 -16.64 -7.62
CA GLU A 135 3.68 -16.80 -7.62
C GLU A 135 2.99 -15.44 -7.43
N VAL A 136 3.49 -14.64 -6.50
CA VAL A 136 2.97 -13.28 -6.24
C VAL A 136 3.14 -12.39 -7.46
N ILE A 137 4.32 -12.37 -8.09
CA ILE A 137 4.54 -11.57 -9.32
C ILE A 137 3.61 -12.05 -10.43
N THR A 138 3.47 -13.36 -10.63
CA THR A 138 2.62 -13.91 -11.69
C THR A 138 1.15 -13.52 -11.48
N ALA A 139 0.64 -13.62 -10.25
CA ALA A 139 -0.71 -13.20 -9.91
C ALA A 139 -0.90 -11.70 -10.13
N ALA A 140 0.02 -10.88 -9.63
CA ALA A 140 -0.02 -9.43 -9.78
C ALA A 140 -0.02 -9.00 -11.26
N LEU A 141 0.83 -9.58 -12.10
CA LEU A 141 0.85 -9.30 -13.54
C LEU A 141 -0.48 -9.64 -14.23
N GLY A 142 -1.15 -10.72 -13.79
CA GLY A 142 -2.51 -11.05 -14.22
C GLY A 142 -3.50 -9.95 -13.87
N ASP A 143 -3.50 -9.48 -12.62
CA ASP A 143 -4.36 -8.41 -12.13
C ASP A 143 -4.09 -7.08 -12.84
N LEU A 144 -2.81 -6.74 -13.08
CA LEU A 144 -2.44 -5.53 -13.83
C LEU A 144 -2.90 -5.56 -15.29
N LYS A 145 -2.92 -6.74 -15.92
CA LYS A 145 -3.49 -6.90 -17.25
C LYS A 145 -4.99 -6.61 -17.25
N ILE A 146 -5.72 -7.13 -16.25
CA ILE A 146 -7.16 -6.88 -16.08
C ILE A 146 -7.42 -5.39 -15.82
N ALA A 147 -6.67 -4.75 -14.91
CA ALA A 147 -6.77 -3.33 -14.64
C ALA A 147 -6.54 -2.48 -15.89
N SER A 148 -5.51 -2.81 -16.68
CA SER A 148 -5.17 -2.10 -17.92
C SER A 148 -6.25 -2.25 -18.99
N GLN A 149 -6.86 -3.43 -19.12
CA GLN A 149 -8.00 -3.66 -20.01
C GLN A 149 -9.25 -2.85 -19.63
N ALA A 150 -9.38 -2.52 -18.33
CA ALA A 150 -10.43 -1.66 -17.80
C ALA A 150 -10.02 -0.16 -17.76
N ASN A 151 -8.90 0.22 -18.38
CA ASN A 151 -8.33 1.57 -18.45
C ASN A 151 -7.88 2.14 -17.10
N TYR A 152 -7.46 1.31 -16.15
CA TYR A 152 -6.93 1.78 -14.87
C TYR A 152 -5.40 1.72 -14.82
N GLN A 153 -4.82 2.83 -14.38
CA GLN A 153 -3.44 2.95 -13.94
C GLN A 153 -3.39 2.75 -12.43
N ILE A 154 -2.53 1.86 -11.95
CA ILE A 154 -2.25 1.65 -10.53
C ILE A 154 -0.84 2.16 -10.26
N ASN A 155 -0.74 3.26 -9.52
CA ASN A 155 0.54 3.88 -9.20
C ASN A 155 1.29 3.13 -8.08
N PHE A 156 2.57 3.40 -7.99
CA PHE A 156 3.51 2.84 -7.02
C PHE A 156 2.97 2.86 -5.58
N ASP A 157 2.40 3.98 -5.16
CA ASP A 157 1.92 4.24 -3.80
C ASP A 157 0.72 3.36 -3.40
N SER A 158 0.04 2.77 -4.39
CA SER A 158 -1.14 1.93 -4.15
C SER A 158 -0.81 0.51 -3.69
N TYR A 159 0.46 0.06 -3.79
CA TYR A 159 0.82 -1.31 -3.43
C TYR A 159 1.18 -1.45 -1.96
N PHE A 160 0.67 -2.53 -1.35
CA PHE A 160 1.03 -3.00 -0.01
C PHE A 160 1.58 -4.42 -0.09
N PHE A 161 2.62 -4.69 0.68
CA PHE A 161 3.23 -6.00 0.78
C PHE A 161 3.14 -6.51 2.21
N GLY A 162 2.59 -7.73 2.37
CA GLY A 162 2.40 -8.38 3.66
C GLY A 162 3.36 -9.55 3.84
N VAL A 163 3.92 -9.67 5.03
CA VAL A 163 4.75 -10.78 5.47
C VAL A 163 4.39 -11.21 6.88
N ILE A 164 4.77 -12.41 7.30
CA ILE A 164 4.54 -12.89 8.66
C ILE A 164 5.57 -12.26 9.60
N LYS A 165 5.06 -11.58 10.64
CA LYS A 165 5.89 -10.97 11.69
C LYS A 165 6.85 -11.99 12.30
N SER A 166 8.03 -11.52 12.71
CA SER A 166 9.05 -12.32 13.38
C SER A 166 9.58 -13.54 12.61
N GLN A 167 9.14 -13.78 11.38
CA GLN A 167 9.66 -14.86 10.54
C GLN A 167 10.71 -14.31 9.56
N LYS A 168 11.89 -14.92 9.56
CA LYS A 168 12.96 -14.62 8.59
C LYS A 168 12.69 -15.23 7.20
N LYS A 169 11.85 -16.26 7.14
CA LYS A 169 11.37 -16.91 5.91
C LYS A 169 9.86 -16.80 5.87
N SER A 170 9.35 -15.98 4.99
CA SER A 170 7.93 -15.64 4.95
C SER A 170 7.36 -15.75 3.55
N PRO A 171 6.11 -16.22 3.41
CA PRO A 171 5.35 -15.93 2.21
C PRO A 171 5.13 -14.43 2.09
N LEU A 172 5.11 -13.93 0.86
CA LEU A 172 4.73 -12.57 0.51
C LEU A 172 3.26 -12.56 0.11
N GLN A 173 2.52 -11.55 0.52
CA GLN A 173 1.22 -11.18 -0.04
C GLN A 173 1.30 -9.78 -0.62
N TYR A 174 0.48 -9.48 -1.62
CA TYR A 174 0.29 -8.12 -2.08
C TYR A 174 -1.19 -7.77 -2.12
N LEU A 175 -1.49 -6.49 -1.97
CA LEU A 175 -2.82 -5.94 -2.21
C LEU A 175 -2.70 -4.47 -2.64
N VAL A 176 -3.79 -3.97 -3.19
CA VAL A 176 -3.94 -2.56 -3.58
C VAL A 176 -4.71 -1.83 -2.49
N GLY A 177 -4.19 -0.72 -2.00
CA GLY A 177 -4.75 -0.06 -0.81
C GLY A 177 -4.84 1.45 -0.82
N ASP A 178 -3.94 2.21 -1.42
CA ASP A 178 -4.10 3.67 -1.54
C ASP A 178 -4.84 4.00 -2.84
N PHE A 179 -6.16 4.05 -2.75
CA PHE A 179 -7.04 4.23 -3.91
C PHE A 179 -7.03 5.65 -4.47
N GLY A 180 -6.45 6.61 -3.75
CA GLY A 180 -6.26 7.99 -4.22
C GLY A 180 -5.23 8.11 -5.35
N ASP A 181 -4.42 7.08 -5.54
CA ASP A 181 -3.37 7.01 -6.56
C ASP A 181 -3.69 6.01 -7.69
N ILE A 182 -4.97 5.65 -7.84
CA ILE A 182 -5.49 4.85 -8.95
C ILE A 182 -6.23 5.77 -9.91
N ASN A 183 -5.81 5.81 -11.17
CA ASN A 183 -6.32 6.72 -12.17
C ASN A 183 -7.07 5.99 -13.28
N TYR A 184 -8.23 6.50 -13.69
CA TYR A 184 -8.91 6.06 -14.88
C TYR A 184 -8.38 6.84 -16.09
N CYS A 185 -7.74 6.15 -17.04
CA CYS A 185 -7.00 6.73 -18.17
C CYS A 185 -7.50 6.20 -19.53
N PRO A 186 -8.75 6.51 -19.92
CA PRO A 186 -9.34 5.97 -21.16
C PRO A 186 -8.65 6.45 -22.45
N GLU A 187 -7.86 7.53 -22.35
CA GLU A 187 -7.06 8.09 -23.45
C GLU A 187 -5.75 7.32 -23.71
N TRP A 188 -5.36 6.43 -22.82
CA TRP A 188 -4.16 5.62 -23.00
C TRP A 188 -4.50 4.30 -23.67
N THR A 189 -3.57 3.78 -24.46
CA THR A 189 -3.70 2.42 -25.01
C THR A 189 -3.52 1.39 -23.89
N ILE A 190 -4.20 0.24 -24.02
CA ILE A 190 -4.07 -0.88 -23.08
C ILE A 190 -2.60 -1.31 -22.93
N ALA A 191 -1.83 -1.35 -24.02
CA ALA A 191 -0.43 -1.71 -23.97
C ALA A 191 0.40 -0.74 -23.15
N LYS A 192 0.20 0.59 -23.33
CA LYS A 192 0.87 1.64 -22.55
C LYS A 192 0.51 1.59 -21.06
N LEU A 193 -0.78 1.36 -20.77
CA LEU A 193 -1.25 1.18 -19.38
C LEU A 193 -0.60 -0.04 -18.73
N TYR A 194 -0.58 -1.16 -19.43
CA TYR A 194 0.01 -2.39 -18.90
C TYR A 194 1.51 -2.22 -18.64
N GLU A 195 2.27 -1.68 -19.59
CA GLU A 195 3.70 -1.39 -19.44
C GLU A 195 3.96 -0.46 -18.24
N ASN A 196 3.15 0.59 -18.09
CA ASN A 196 3.26 1.49 -16.95
C ASN A 196 2.95 0.77 -15.62
N ASN A 197 1.84 0.04 -15.53
CA ASN A 197 1.45 -0.69 -14.33
C ASN A 197 2.52 -1.71 -13.92
N VAL A 198 3.11 -2.43 -14.89
CA VAL A 198 4.23 -3.36 -14.65
C VAL A 198 5.45 -2.62 -14.11
N SER A 199 5.78 -1.44 -14.67
CA SER A 199 6.87 -0.61 -14.17
C SER A 199 6.66 -0.18 -12.71
N GLN A 200 5.44 0.22 -12.35
CA GLN A 200 5.10 0.66 -10.99
C GLN A 200 5.25 -0.48 -9.96
N ILE A 201 4.68 -1.65 -10.22
CA ILE A 201 4.82 -2.78 -9.27
C ILE A 201 6.25 -3.32 -9.21
N LYS A 202 6.97 -3.31 -10.33
CA LYS A 202 8.39 -3.67 -10.38
C LYS A 202 9.22 -2.77 -9.46
N GLU A 203 9.01 -1.47 -9.52
CA GLU A 203 9.68 -0.49 -8.66
C GLU A 203 9.33 -0.73 -7.19
N ALA A 204 8.06 -0.95 -6.87
CA ALA A 204 7.58 -1.26 -5.52
C ALA A 204 8.23 -2.53 -4.95
N LEU A 205 8.27 -3.62 -5.72
CA LEU A 205 8.92 -4.87 -5.31
C LEU A 205 10.45 -4.74 -5.16
N MET A 206 11.09 -4.01 -6.06
CA MET A 206 12.54 -3.74 -5.97
C MET A 206 12.87 -2.95 -4.71
N GLY A 207 12.04 -1.99 -4.37
CA GLY A 207 12.12 -1.25 -3.13
C GLY A 207 11.91 -2.12 -1.91
N PHE A 208 10.85 -2.93 -1.89
CA PHE A 208 10.60 -3.88 -0.81
C PHE A 208 11.81 -4.79 -0.56
N VAL A 209 12.36 -5.42 -1.60
CA VAL A 209 13.56 -6.27 -1.49
C VAL A 209 14.75 -5.50 -0.93
N THR A 210 14.97 -4.27 -1.39
CA THR A 210 16.11 -3.45 -0.93
C THR A 210 16.04 -3.15 0.55
N HIS A 211 14.85 -2.93 1.10
CA HIS A 211 14.69 -2.50 2.49
C HIS A 211 14.46 -3.64 3.47
N PHE A 212 13.76 -4.69 3.04
CA PHE A 212 13.25 -5.72 3.94
C PHE A 212 13.92 -7.09 3.79
N VAL A 213 14.79 -7.28 2.81
CA VAL A 213 15.56 -8.51 2.63
C VAL A 213 17.02 -8.29 3.05
N VAL A 214 17.65 -9.31 3.63
CA VAL A 214 19.09 -9.30 3.98
C VAL A 214 19.95 -9.04 2.76
N ALA A 215 21.02 -8.30 2.92
CA ALA A 215 21.84 -7.77 1.82
C ALA A 215 22.35 -8.85 0.85
N GLU A 216 22.76 -9.99 1.38
CA GLU A 216 23.29 -11.13 0.63
C GLU A 216 22.28 -11.76 -0.33
N ASN A 217 20.97 -11.66 -0.05
CA ASN A 217 19.91 -12.27 -0.87
C ASN A 217 19.22 -11.25 -1.80
N GLN A 218 19.47 -9.95 -1.63
CA GLN A 218 18.78 -8.92 -2.43
C GLN A 218 19.00 -9.07 -3.93
N GLN A 219 20.23 -9.36 -4.36
CA GLN A 219 20.54 -9.44 -5.80
C GLN A 219 19.77 -10.57 -6.47
N PHE A 220 19.66 -11.73 -5.81
CA PHE A 220 18.89 -12.87 -6.29
C PHE A 220 17.42 -12.50 -6.57
N TYR A 221 16.74 -11.85 -5.60
CA TYR A 221 15.35 -11.44 -5.76
C TYR A 221 15.18 -10.32 -6.79
N LYS A 222 16.10 -9.36 -6.84
CA LYS A 222 16.08 -8.29 -7.83
C LYS A 222 16.19 -8.83 -9.26
N ASP A 223 16.98 -9.86 -9.49
CA ASP A 223 17.11 -10.49 -10.80
C ASP A 223 15.88 -11.31 -11.17
N GLN A 224 15.23 -11.98 -10.20
CA GLN A 224 13.93 -12.60 -10.42
C GLN A 224 12.86 -11.58 -10.83
N ILE A 225 12.75 -10.45 -10.10
CA ILE A 225 11.78 -9.38 -10.39
C ILE A 225 12.03 -8.82 -11.80
N LYS A 226 13.29 -8.56 -12.19
CA LYS A 226 13.63 -8.07 -13.53
C LYS A 226 13.22 -9.07 -14.64
N THR A 227 13.41 -10.36 -14.38
CA THR A 227 13.09 -11.41 -15.37
C THR A 227 11.59 -11.62 -15.52
N LEU A 228 10.82 -11.52 -14.44
CA LEU A 228 9.38 -11.80 -14.45
C LEU A 228 8.55 -10.58 -14.86
N CYS A 229 9.01 -9.36 -14.58
CA CYS A 229 8.37 -8.10 -14.96
C CYS A 229 8.92 -7.53 -16.27
N ILE A 230 8.82 -8.33 -17.35
CA ILE A 230 9.20 -7.92 -18.71
C ILE A 230 7.96 -7.54 -19.52
#